data_08bfb9edb5820528d5485ca164c648c3
#
_entry.id   08bfb9edb5820528d5485ca164c648c3
#
_cell.length_a   1.000
_cell.length_b   1.000
_cell.length_c   1.000
_cell.angle_alpha   90.00
_cell.angle_beta   90.00
_cell.angle_gamma   90.00
#
_symmetry.space_group_name_H-M   'P 1'
#
loop_
_entity.id
_entity.type
_entity.pdbx_description
1 polymer ?
#
loop_
_entity_poly.entity_id
_entity_poly.type
_entity_poly.pdbx_seq_one_letter_code
_entity_poly.pdbx_strand_id
1 'polypeptide(L)'
;MKNISILILFLISYTSCTQKKELTYEEEIEKFQYELNVHYSDKKTSPLKGTDFKKFKELPFFPIGATYKVVANFERTPNEPIFEMPTSGPRKPLYTQYGIARFTLNEKELSLRIYQNQKLMLDPEYATHLFIPFNDQTNGNTTYDAGRFLDLEIPKGDTIVIDFNKAYNPYCAYSDGYSCPIPPKENDLDTAINAGVLYTDKH
;
A
#
# COMPACT_ATOMS: atom_id res chain seq x y z
N MET A 1 -54.99 17.47 56.70
CA MET A 1 -54.58 16.39 55.74
C MET A 1 -53.77 17.09 54.63
N LYS A 2 -52.42 16.93 54.61
CA LYS A 2 -51.53 17.60 53.65
C LYS A 2 -51.26 16.66 52.48
N ASN A 3 -51.72 17.05 51.31
CA ASN A 3 -51.38 16.31 50.07
C ASN A 3 -49.97 16.71 49.62
N ILE A 4 -49.03 15.73 49.60
CA ILE A 4 -47.69 15.86 49.04
C ILE A 4 -47.73 15.35 47.59
N SER A 5 -47.67 16.28 46.63
CA SER A 5 -47.49 15.95 45.21
C SER A 5 -46.01 15.67 44.95
N ILE A 6 -45.68 14.44 44.65
CA ILE A 6 -44.35 14.02 44.24
C ILE A 6 -44.21 14.26 42.72
N LEU A 7 -43.35 15.24 42.35
CA LEU A 7 -43.00 15.53 40.98
C LEU A 7 -41.87 14.63 40.57
N ILE A 8 -42.15 13.58 39.75
CA ILE A 8 -41.13 12.70 39.21
C ILE A 8 -40.50 13.39 38.00
N LEU A 9 -39.25 13.79 38.17
CA LEU A 9 -38.43 14.37 37.08
C LEU A 9 -37.83 13.21 36.25
N PHE A 10 -38.37 13.03 35.04
CA PHE A 10 -37.81 12.05 34.07
C PHE A 10 -36.53 12.66 33.43
N LEU A 11 -35.35 12.22 33.88
CA LEU A 11 -34.08 12.50 33.19
C LEU A 11 -34.01 11.68 31.93
N ILE A 12 -34.26 12.27 30.77
CA ILE A 12 -34.01 11.64 29.45
C ILE A 12 -32.51 11.78 29.16
N SER A 13 -31.76 10.70 29.37
CA SER A 13 -30.36 10.60 28.99
C SER A 13 -30.27 10.42 27.45
N TYR A 14 -29.94 11.50 26.74
CA TYR A 14 -29.57 11.40 25.32
C TYR A 14 -28.21 10.73 25.22
N THR A 15 -28.19 9.44 24.94
CA THR A 15 -26.96 8.75 24.49
C THR A 15 -26.69 9.17 23.04
N SER A 16 -25.84 10.16 22.85
CA SER A 16 -25.33 10.56 21.56
C SER A 16 -24.38 9.41 21.07
N CYS A 17 -24.93 8.54 20.26
CA CYS A 17 -24.12 7.54 19.55
C CYS A 17 -23.40 8.27 18.40
N THR A 18 -22.14 8.64 18.61
CA THR A 18 -21.29 9.20 17.56
C THR A 18 -20.99 8.07 16.57
N GLN A 19 -21.81 7.93 15.54
CA GLN A 19 -21.50 7.04 14.42
C GLN A 19 -20.20 7.53 13.78
N LYS A 20 -19.15 6.71 13.82
CA LYS A 20 -17.91 6.95 13.07
C LYS A 20 -18.28 6.92 11.59
N LYS A 21 -18.25 8.07 10.92
CA LYS A 21 -18.53 8.15 9.47
C LYS A 21 -17.53 7.23 8.76
N GLU A 22 -18.02 6.24 8.03
CA GLU A 22 -17.19 5.44 7.13
C GLU A 22 -16.72 6.35 5.98
N LEU A 23 -15.43 6.27 5.66
CA LEU A 23 -14.85 7.00 4.56
C LEU A 23 -15.37 6.42 3.23
N THR A 24 -15.58 7.28 2.25
CA THR A 24 -15.76 6.84 0.87
C THR A 24 -14.44 6.26 0.33
N TYR A 25 -14.50 5.51 -0.76
CA TYR A 25 -13.29 4.97 -1.39
C TYR A 25 -12.27 6.08 -1.75
N GLU A 26 -12.73 7.18 -2.28
CA GLU A 26 -11.88 8.33 -2.61
C GLU A 26 -11.25 8.92 -1.35
N GLU A 27 -12.02 9.14 -0.29
CA GLU A 27 -11.51 9.61 1.01
C GLU A 27 -10.46 8.64 1.60
N GLU A 28 -10.60 7.32 1.37
CA GLU A 28 -9.60 6.33 1.81
C GLU A 28 -8.27 6.49 1.05
N ILE A 29 -8.32 6.69 -0.27
CA ILE A 29 -7.12 6.88 -1.08
C ILE A 29 -6.47 8.24 -0.80
N GLU A 30 -7.25 9.30 -0.69
CA GLU A 30 -6.75 10.63 -0.29
C GLU A 30 -6.05 10.58 1.08
N LYS A 31 -6.62 9.84 2.02
CA LYS A 31 -6.00 9.61 3.33
C LYS A 31 -4.66 8.89 3.19
N PHE A 32 -4.58 7.82 2.38
CA PHE A 32 -3.34 7.11 2.13
C PHE A 32 -2.28 8.03 1.52
N GLN A 33 -2.64 8.83 0.50
CA GLN A 33 -1.75 9.80 -0.14
C GLN A 33 -1.26 10.86 0.85
N TYR A 34 -2.14 11.35 1.71
CA TYR A 34 -1.79 12.28 2.78
C TYR A 34 -0.80 11.67 3.78
N GLU A 35 -1.06 10.45 4.26
CA GLU A 35 -0.18 9.73 5.20
C GLU A 35 1.20 9.49 4.58
N LEU A 36 1.25 9.13 3.30
CA LEU A 36 2.52 8.98 2.57
C LEU A 36 3.27 10.32 2.48
N ASN A 37 2.60 11.41 2.18
CA ASN A 37 3.18 12.76 2.16
C ASN A 37 3.68 13.20 3.55
N VAL A 38 2.95 12.90 4.62
CA VAL A 38 3.40 13.13 6.00
C VAL A 38 4.70 12.37 6.28
N HIS A 39 4.76 11.08 5.90
CA HIS A 39 5.96 10.26 6.05
C HIS A 39 7.19 10.86 5.30
N TYR A 40 6.99 11.38 4.09
CA TYR A 40 8.07 12.00 3.29
C TYR A 40 8.45 13.40 3.79
N SER A 41 7.58 14.11 4.47
CA SER A 41 7.85 15.42 5.05
C SER A 41 8.46 15.38 6.46
N ASP A 42 8.42 14.24 7.15
CA ASP A 42 9.06 14.08 8.46
C ASP A 42 10.55 13.70 8.28
N LYS A 43 11.43 14.54 8.83
CA LYS A 43 12.88 14.33 8.78
C LYS A 43 13.35 12.98 9.35
N LYS A 44 12.56 12.35 10.22
CA LYS A 44 12.91 11.07 10.87
C LYS A 44 12.63 9.87 9.96
N THR A 45 11.62 9.99 9.10
CA THR A 45 11.09 8.88 8.27
C THR A 45 11.36 9.07 6.80
N SER A 46 11.56 10.32 6.35
CA SER A 46 11.74 10.67 4.94
C SER A 46 12.95 9.99 4.29
N PRO A 47 12.79 9.41 3.10
CA PRO A 47 13.91 8.98 2.29
C PRO A 47 14.67 10.15 1.64
N LEU A 48 14.03 11.32 1.55
CA LEU A 48 14.62 12.51 0.93
C LEU A 48 15.76 13.09 1.77
N LYS A 49 16.78 13.63 1.11
CA LYS A 49 17.96 14.19 1.77
C LYS A 49 18.30 15.59 1.25
N GLY A 50 19.00 16.35 2.06
CA GLY A 50 19.61 17.63 1.66
C GLY A 50 18.62 18.62 1.07
N THR A 51 18.86 18.99 -0.19
CA THR A 51 18.07 19.98 -0.93
C THR A 51 16.68 19.46 -1.27
N ASP A 52 16.55 18.16 -1.59
CA ASP A 52 15.30 17.56 -2.03
C ASP A 52 14.30 17.49 -0.88
N PHE A 53 14.78 17.13 0.32
CA PHE A 53 13.96 17.23 1.53
C PHE A 53 13.47 18.67 1.78
N LYS A 54 14.33 19.68 1.61
CA LYS A 54 13.95 21.09 1.84
C LYS A 54 12.94 21.62 0.81
N LYS A 55 12.98 21.11 -0.42
CA LYS A 55 12.10 21.54 -1.51
C LYS A 55 10.82 20.70 -1.60
N PHE A 56 10.77 19.58 -0.89
CA PHE A 56 9.63 18.69 -0.91
C PHE A 56 8.36 19.42 -0.48
N LYS A 57 7.30 19.23 -1.22
CA LYS A 57 5.96 19.69 -0.90
C LYS A 57 5.02 18.50 -0.77
N GLU A 58 4.93 17.70 -1.82
CA GLU A 58 4.09 16.52 -1.91
C GLU A 58 4.58 15.59 -3.02
N LEU A 59 4.24 14.31 -2.94
CA LEU A 59 4.41 13.36 -4.02
C LEU A 59 3.34 13.61 -5.08
N PRO A 60 3.69 13.53 -6.38
CA PRO A 60 2.69 13.54 -7.43
C PRO A 60 1.99 12.18 -7.51
N PHE A 61 0.67 12.18 -7.75
CA PHE A 61 -0.14 10.99 -7.93
C PHE A 61 -0.92 11.03 -9.24
N PHE A 62 -1.21 9.86 -9.79
CA PHE A 62 -2.25 9.75 -10.79
C PHE A 62 -3.61 10.11 -10.19
N PRO A 63 -4.59 10.54 -11.01
CA PRO A 63 -5.98 10.66 -10.58
C PRO A 63 -6.47 9.32 -10.01
N ILE A 64 -7.27 9.38 -8.94
CA ILE A 64 -7.85 8.18 -8.32
C ILE A 64 -8.78 7.50 -9.33
N GLY A 65 -8.52 6.23 -9.62
CA GLY A 65 -9.30 5.43 -10.55
C GLY A 65 -9.82 4.15 -9.89
N ALA A 66 -11.15 4.04 -9.71
CA ALA A 66 -11.76 2.87 -9.11
C ALA A 66 -11.50 1.57 -9.90
N THR A 67 -11.25 1.66 -11.21
CA THR A 67 -10.90 0.53 -12.08
C THR A 67 -9.55 -0.11 -11.72
N TYR A 68 -8.68 0.61 -11.03
CA TYR A 68 -7.39 0.13 -10.54
C TYR A 68 -7.45 -0.52 -9.14
N LYS A 69 -8.65 -0.65 -8.56
CA LYS A 69 -8.90 -1.48 -7.40
C LYS A 69 -9.54 -2.78 -7.85
N VAL A 70 -8.79 -3.86 -7.86
CA VAL A 70 -9.24 -5.17 -8.35
C VAL A 70 -9.41 -6.17 -7.22
N VAL A 71 -10.41 -7.04 -7.35
CA VAL A 71 -10.55 -8.23 -6.51
C VAL A 71 -9.95 -9.39 -7.29
N ALA A 72 -8.82 -9.89 -6.83
CA ALA A 72 -8.09 -10.98 -7.45
C ALA A 72 -8.46 -12.34 -6.81
N ASN A 73 -8.48 -13.40 -7.61
CA ASN A 73 -8.46 -14.77 -7.11
C ASN A 73 -7.10 -15.01 -6.47
N PHE A 74 -7.09 -15.41 -5.21
CA PHE A 74 -5.89 -15.65 -4.44
C PHE A 74 -5.66 -17.14 -4.22
N GLU A 75 -4.49 -17.60 -4.63
CA GLU A 75 -4.02 -18.97 -4.42
C GLU A 75 -2.82 -18.96 -3.46
N ARG A 76 -3.00 -19.54 -2.28
CA ARG A 76 -1.91 -19.72 -1.31
C ARG A 76 -0.92 -20.76 -1.85
N THR A 77 0.39 -20.44 -1.84
CA THR A 77 1.46 -21.37 -2.22
C THR A 77 2.26 -21.78 -0.96
N PRO A 78 1.74 -22.77 -0.18
CA PRO A 78 2.45 -23.25 1.00
C PRO A 78 3.70 -24.00 0.59
N ASN A 79 4.72 -23.99 1.47
CA ASN A 79 5.98 -24.73 1.28
C ASN A 79 6.92 -24.20 0.19
N GLU A 80 6.71 -22.99 -0.29
CA GLU A 80 7.70 -22.33 -1.13
C GLU A 80 9.01 -22.08 -0.36
N PRO A 81 10.16 -22.21 -1.00
CA PRO A 81 11.44 -22.02 -0.32
C PRO A 81 11.64 -20.58 0.11
N ILE A 82 12.36 -20.39 1.22
CA ILE A 82 12.90 -19.10 1.60
C ILE A 82 14.04 -18.75 0.64
N PHE A 83 14.06 -17.53 0.13
CA PHE A 83 15.08 -17.05 -0.78
C PHE A 83 15.55 -15.63 -0.43
N GLU A 84 16.73 -15.28 -0.90
CA GLU A 84 17.24 -13.91 -0.84
C GLU A 84 16.61 -13.06 -1.96
N MET A 85 15.77 -12.09 -1.58
CA MET A 85 15.18 -11.15 -2.54
C MET A 85 16.29 -10.27 -3.13
N PRO A 86 16.48 -10.25 -4.46
CA PRO A 86 17.42 -9.33 -5.11
C PRO A 86 17.07 -7.89 -4.79
N THR A 87 18.09 -7.06 -4.56
CA THR A 87 17.93 -5.62 -4.30
C THR A 87 18.94 -4.81 -5.10
N SER A 88 18.68 -3.52 -5.23
CA SER A 88 19.59 -2.55 -5.85
C SER A 88 20.88 -2.30 -5.06
N GLY A 89 21.01 -2.83 -3.85
CA GLY A 89 22.14 -2.65 -2.94
C GLY A 89 22.64 -3.97 -2.35
N PRO A 90 23.52 -3.91 -1.35
CA PRO A 90 24.16 -5.09 -0.79
C PRO A 90 23.25 -5.93 0.12
N ARG A 91 22.16 -5.35 0.65
CA ARG A 91 21.24 -6.06 1.54
C ARG A 91 20.37 -7.04 0.73
N LYS A 92 20.29 -8.27 1.19
CA LYS A 92 19.46 -9.33 0.59
C LYS A 92 18.48 -9.87 1.62
N PRO A 93 17.31 -9.25 1.78
CA PRO A 93 16.32 -9.69 2.76
C PRO A 93 15.73 -11.05 2.35
N LEU A 94 15.40 -11.86 3.36
CA LEU A 94 14.78 -13.17 3.16
C LEU A 94 13.28 -13.03 2.98
N TYR A 95 12.76 -13.61 1.92
CA TYR A 95 11.34 -13.68 1.58
C TYR A 95 10.91 -15.12 1.27
N THR A 96 9.61 -15.35 1.36
CA THR A 96 8.94 -16.52 0.81
C THR A 96 7.83 -16.05 -0.10
N GLN A 97 7.61 -16.71 -1.24
CA GLN A 97 6.38 -16.50 -2.00
C GLN A 97 5.22 -16.98 -1.15
N TYR A 98 4.32 -16.06 -0.82
CA TYR A 98 3.16 -16.36 0.02
C TYR A 98 1.99 -16.92 -0.80
N GLY A 99 1.81 -16.40 -2.01
CA GLY A 99 0.73 -16.83 -2.90
C GLY A 99 0.79 -16.14 -4.24
N ILE A 100 -0.22 -16.39 -5.06
CA ILE A 100 -0.39 -15.81 -6.38
C ILE A 100 -1.78 -15.19 -6.44
N ALA A 101 -1.86 -13.94 -6.88
CA ALA A 101 -3.11 -13.27 -7.20
C ALA A 101 -3.33 -13.27 -8.71
N ARG A 102 -4.51 -13.70 -9.18
CA ARG A 102 -4.92 -13.65 -10.59
C ARG A 102 -6.13 -12.75 -10.74
N PHE A 103 -6.09 -11.83 -11.69
CA PHE A 103 -7.13 -10.81 -11.91
C PHE A 103 -7.18 -10.38 -13.37
N THR A 104 -8.28 -9.74 -13.74
CA THR A 104 -8.44 -9.10 -15.06
C THR A 104 -8.37 -7.59 -14.88
N LEU A 105 -7.53 -6.93 -15.69
CA LEU A 105 -7.44 -5.48 -15.76
C LEU A 105 -7.16 -5.05 -17.20
N ASN A 106 -7.87 -4.04 -17.69
CA ASN A 106 -7.76 -3.58 -19.08
C ASN A 106 -7.95 -4.73 -20.10
N GLU A 107 -8.94 -5.59 -19.86
CA GLU A 107 -9.26 -6.77 -20.68
C GLU A 107 -8.16 -7.84 -20.77
N LYS A 108 -7.11 -7.72 -19.95
CA LYS A 108 -6.02 -8.69 -19.88
C LYS A 108 -6.11 -9.51 -18.59
N GLU A 109 -5.88 -10.79 -18.70
CA GLU A 109 -5.66 -11.67 -17.55
C GLU A 109 -4.22 -11.51 -17.08
N LEU A 110 -4.05 -11.16 -15.82
CA LEU A 110 -2.78 -10.82 -15.18
C LEU A 110 -2.60 -11.62 -13.91
N SER A 111 -1.36 -11.77 -13.50
CA SER A 111 -1.04 -12.39 -12.21
C SER A 111 0.12 -11.66 -11.53
N LEU A 112 0.11 -11.69 -10.20
CA LEU A 112 1.18 -11.17 -9.36
C LEU A 112 1.54 -12.20 -8.29
N ARG A 113 2.83 -12.44 -8.11
CA ARG A 113 3.36 -13.18 -6.96
C ARG A 113 3.42 -12.26 -5.76
N ILE A 114 2.96 -12.77 -4.64
CA ILE A 114 2.87 -12.06 -3.37
C ILE A 114 3.90 -12.65 -2.43
N TYR A 115 4.64 -11.81 -1.75
CA TYR A 115 5.75 -12.22 -0.90
C TYR A 115 5.52 -11.85 0.57
N GLN A 116 6.12 -12.64 1.47
CA GLN A 116 6.17 -12.34 2.89
C GLN A 116 7.62 -12.26 3.35
N ASN A 117 7.97 -11.18 4.03
CA ASN A 117 9.30 -10.98 4.57
C ASN A 117 9.49 -11.80 5.85
N GLN A 118 10.53 -12.65 5.88
CA GLN A 118 10.76 -13.60 6.97
C GLN A 118 11.17 -12.94 8.29
N LYS A 119 11.68 -11.72 8.25
CA LYS A 119 12.02 -10.96 9.45
C LYS A 119 10.83 -10.14 9.96
N LEU A 120 10.11 -9.47 9.06
CA LEU A 120 8.97 -8.63 9.43
C LEU A 120 7.83 -9.46 10.04
N MET A 121 7.57 -10.66 9.52
CA MET A 121 6.50 -11.53 10.05
C MET A 121 6.69 -11.94 11.51
N LEU A 122 7.91 -11.78 12.08
CA LEU A 122 8.17 -12.05 13.48
C LEU A 122 7.76 -10.90 14.40
N ASP A 123 7.52 -9.72 13.85
CA ASP A 123 7.00 -8.58 14.58
C ASP A 123 5.47 -8.64 14.57
N PRO A 124 4.79 -8.62 15.72
CA PRO A 124 3.32 -8.67 15.78
C PRO A 124 2.61 -7.59 14.96
N GLU A 125 3.22 -6.42 14.79
CA GLU A 125 2.68 -5.33 13.98
C GLU A 125 2.65 -5.67 12.48
N TYR A 126 3.62 -6.49 12.01
CA TYR A 126 3.78 -6.86 10.59
C TYR A 126 3.54 -8.34 10.31
N ALA A 127 2.99 -9.09 11.26
CA ALA A 127 2.81 -10.55 11.14
C ALA A 127 1.93 -10.94 9.95
N THR A 128 0.99 -10.09 9.56
CA THR A 128 0.08 -10.28 8.43
C THR A 128 0.49 -9.51 7.16
N HIS A 129 1.60 -8.78 7.22
CA HIS A 129 2.07 -7.97 6.10
C HIS A 129 2.52 -8.82 4.92
N LEU A 130 2.03 -8.47 3.73
CA LEU A 130 2.39 -9.02 2.44
C LEU A 130 2.91 -7.91 1.52
N PHE A 131 3.76 -8.28 0.57
CA PHE A 131 4.47 -7.36 -0.28
C PHE A 131 4.41 -7.78 -1.75
N ILE A 132 4.11 -6.83 -2.63
CA ILE A 132 4.13 -7.01 -4.09
C ILE A 132 5.05 -5.96 -4.71
N PRO A 133 6.29 -6.31 -5.09
CA PRO A 133 7.07 -5.53 -6.03
C PRO A 133 6.64 -5.88 -7.45
N PHE A 134 6.39 -4.87 -8.30
CA PHE A 134 5.92 -5.09 -9.67
C PHE A 134 6.44 -4.05 -10.64
N ASN A 135 6.49 -4.43 -11.92
CA ASN A 135 6.70 -3.55 -13.06
C ASN A 135 5.44 -3.49 -13.92
N ASP A 136 5.30 -2.43 -14.68
CA ASP A 136 4.24 -2.25 -15.66
C ASP A 136 4.70 -1.33 -16.80
N GLN A 137 3.87 -1.13 -17.82
CA GLN A 137 4.24 -0.34 -19.01
C GLN A 137 4.44 1.16 -18.77
N THR A 138 4.23 1.65 -17.56
CA THR A 138 4.49 3.06 -17.18
C THR A 138 5.93 3.28 -16.70
N ASN A 139 6.67 2.21 -16.39
CA ASN A 139 8.03 2.28 -15.87
C ASN A 139 8.98 3.02 -16.81
N GLY A 140 9.77 3.94 -16.24
CA GLY A 140 10.72 4.76 -16.98
C GLY A 140 10.09 5.85 -17.85
N ASN A 141 8.76 6.00 -17.81
CA ASN A 141 8.00 7.03 -18.51
C ASN A 141 7.30 7.96 -17.52
N THR A 142 6.23 7.48 -16.88
CA THR A 142 5.44 8.25 -15.90
C THR A 142 5.61 7.74 -14.47
N THR A 143 6.21 6.57 -14.30
CA THR A 143 6.56 6.00 -12.99
C THR A 143 8.04 5.63 -12.95
N TYR A 144 8.55 5.35 -11.75
CA TYR A 144 9.95 4.98 -11.54
C TYR A 144 10.34 3.74 -12.38
N ASP A 145 11.50 3.79 -13.00
CA ASP A 145 11.98 2.79 -13.98
C ASP A 145 12.22 1.40 -13.38
N ALA A 146 12.61 1.33 -12.11
CA ALA A 146 12.87 0.08 -11.41
C ALA A 146 11.67 -0.49 -10.65
N GLY A 147 10.44 -0.09 -11.02
CA GLY A 147 9.21 -0.63 -10.49
C GLY A 147 8.62 0.10 -9.29
N ARG A 148 7.48 -0.39 -8.86
CA ARG A 148 6.70 0.12 -7.73
C ARG A 148 6.33 -1.01 -6.79
N PHE A 149 5.85 -0.63 -5.61
CA PHE A 149 5.50 -1.55 -4.54
C PHE A 149 4.06 -1.38 -4.09
N LEU A 150 3.49 -2.47 -3.59
CA LEU A 150 2.23 -2.52 -2.87
C LEU A 150 2.41 -3.31 -1.58
N ASP A 151 1.85 -2.79 -0.50
CA ASP A 151 1.72 -3.48 0.77
C ASP A 151 0.27 -3.97 0.94
N LEU A 152 0.12 -5.19 1.40
CA LEU A 152 -1.16 -5.87 1.59
C LEU A 152 -1.17 -6.62 2.92
N GLU A 153 -2.36 -7.05 3.31
CA GLU A 153 -2.56 -7.93 4.46
C GLU A 153 -2.96 -9.35 4.02
N ILE A 154 -2.66 -10.35 4.84
CA ILE A 154 -3.08 -11.73 4.60
C ILE A 154 -4.61 -11.77 4.46
N PRO A 155 -5.15 -12.24 3.32
CA PRO A 155 -6.58 -12.33 3.12
C PRO A 155 -7.20 -13.45 3.98
N LYS A 156 -8.49 -13.31 4.31
CA LYS A 156 -9.23 -14.31 5.09
C LYS A 156 -9.78 -15.48 4.25
N GLY A 157 -9.68 -15.41 2.93
CA GLY A 157 -10.25 -16.40 2.02
C GLY A 157 -9.44 -16.53 0.74
N ASP A 158 -10.12 -16.91 -0.33
CA ASP A 158 -9.57 -17.17 -1.66
C ASP A 158 -9.57 -15.95 -2.60
N THR A 159 -9.82 -14.77 -2.06
CA THR A 159 -9.73 -13.50 -2.78
C THR A 159 -8.87 -12.50 -2.02
N ILE A 160 -8.19 -11.64 -2.78
CA ILE A 160 -7.40 -10.53 -2.24
C ILE A 160 -7.67 -9.25 -3.03
N VAL A 161 -7.80 -8.13 -2.31
CA VAL A 161 -7.95 -6.82 -2.95
C VAL A 161 -6.57 -6.25 -3.26
N ILE A 162 -6.33 -5.93 -4.52
CA ILE A 162 -5.13 -5.21 -4.97
C ILE A 162 -5.59 -3.82 -5.43
N ASP A 163 -5.13 -2.79 -4.73
CA ASP A 163 -5.47 -1.41 -5.06
C ASP A 163 -4.22 -0.66 -5.53
N PHE A 164 -4.08 -0.57 -6.86
CA PHE A 164 -2.95 0.11 -7.48
C PHE A 164 -2.93 1.62 -7.23
N ASN A 165 -4.03 2.24 -6.77
CA ASN A 165 -4.03 3.63 -6.31
C ASN A 165 -3.15 3.83 -5.06
N LYS A 166 -2.80 2.74 -4.38
CA LYS A 166 -1.85 2.71 -3.25
C LYS A 166 -0.44 2.31 -3.66
N ALA A 167 -0.14 2.16 -4.94
CA ALA A 167 1.21 1.85 -5.40
C ALA A 167 2.15 3.02 -5.13
N TYR A 168 3.35 2.71 -4.60
CA TYR A 168 4.36 3.69 -4.24
C TYR A 168 5.74 3.33 -4.80
N ASN A 169 6.62 4.33 -4.95
CA ASN A 169 7.98 4.12 -5.41
C ASN A 169 8.89 3.65 -4.27
N PRO A 170 9.88 2.79 -4.55
CA PRO A 170 10.94 2.46 -3.59
C PRO A 170 11.75 3.72 -3.21
N TYR A 171 12.34 3.72 -2.02
CA TYR A 171 13.18 4.85 -1.57
C TYR A 171 14.37 5.14 -2.48
N CYS A 172 14.83 4.14 -3.25
CA CYS A 172 15.88 4.30 -4.25
C CYS A 172 15.50 5.25 -5.39
N ALA A 173 14.21 5.50 -5.59
CA ALA A 173 13.73 6.52 -6.53
C ALA A 173 14.10 7.95 -6.09
N TYR A 174 14.37 8.15 -4.80
CA TYR A 174 14.53 9.49 -4.20
C TYR A 174 15.90 9.74 -3.57
N SER A 175 16.64 8.68 -3.24
CA SER A 175 17.97 8.83 -2.63
C SER A 175 18.79 7.55 -2.78
N ASP A 176 20.10 7.76 -2.93
CA ASP A 176 21.08 6.69 -2.91
C ASP A 176 21.25 6.06 -1.52
N GLY A 177 21.83 4.85 -1.50
CA GLY A 177 22.21 4.14 -0.27
C GLY A 177 21.13 3.24 0.28
N TYR A 178 19.97 3.12 -0.38
CA TYR A 178 18.96 2.12 -0.08
C TYR A 178 19.22 0.82 -0.85
N SER A 179 18.75 -0.29 -0.27
CA SER A 179 18.73 -1.61 -0.92
C SER A 179 17.28 -2.00 -1.15
N CYS A 180 16.73 -1.54 -2.27
CA CYS A 180 15.32 -1.73 -2.59
C CYS A 180 15.11 -3.03 -3.36
N PRO A 181 14.10 -3.84 -3.02
CA PRO A 181 13.75 -5.03 -3.77
C PRO A 181 13.59 -4.75 -5.28
N ILE A 182 14.11 -5.63 -6.10
CA ILE A 182 13.93 -5.60 -7.55
C ILE A 182 12.73 -6.48 -7.87
N PRO A 183 11.69 -5.96 -8.55
CA PRO A 183 10.55 -6.76 -8.97
C PRO A 183 11.01 -7.99 -9.76
N PRO A 184 10.54 -9.20 -9.42
CA PRO A 184 10.84 -10.37 -10.22
C PRO A 184 10.09 -10.32 -11.54
N LYS A 185 10.64 -10.95 -12.57
CA LYS A 185 10.08 -10.93 -13.92
C LYS A 185 8.63 -11.45 -13.99
N GLU A 186 8.26 -12.33 -13.08
CA GLU A 186 6.90 -12.86 -12.98
C GLU A 186 5.87 -11.80 -12.49
N ASN A 187 6.35 -10.66 -12.03
CA ASN A 187 5.54 -9.50 -11.64
C ASN A 187 5.67 -8.35 -12.67
N ASP A 188 6.11 -8.64 -13.89
CA ASP A 188 6.06 -7.70 -15.00
C ASP A 188 4.65 -7.75 -15.62
N LEU A 189 3.86 -6.70 -15.42
CA LEU A 189 2.51 -6.59 -15.96
C LEU A 189 2.53 -6.04 -17.39
N ASP A 190 2.02 -6.80 -18.35
CA ASP A 190 1.88 -6.34 -19.75
C ASP A 190 0.69 -5.39 -19.92
N THR A 191 0.62 -4.35 -19.11
CA THR A 191 -0.39 -3.27 -19.19
C THR A 191 0.14 -2.02 -18.50
N ALA A 192 -0.42 -0.86 -18.83
CA ALA A 192 -0.11 0.39 -18.13
C ALA A 192 -1.00 0.52 -16.87
N ILE A 193 -0.38 0.73 -15.72
CA ILE A 193 -1.07 0.98 -14.45
C ILE A 193 -0.98 2.48 -14.14
N ASN A 194 -1.95 3.25 -14.68
CA ASN A 194 -2.04 4.70 -14.46
C ASN A 194 -2.72 5.02 -13.12
N ALA A 195 -2.14 4.53 -12.01
CA ALA A 195 -2.62 4.71 -10.65
C ALA A 195 -1.44 4.75 -9.67
N GLY A 196 -1.65 5.30 -8.47
CA GLY A 196 -0.62 5.42 -7.43
C GLY A 196 0.34 6.59 -7.66
N VAL A 197 1.56 6.49 -7.14
CA VAL A 197 2.56 7.55 -7.22
C VAL A 197 3.14 7.67 -8.62
N LEU A 198 3.19 8.91 -9.14
CA LEU A 198 3.95 9.31 -10.33
C LEU A 198 5.44 9.48 -10.01
N TYR A 199 6.27 9.45 -11.04
CA TYR A 199 7.68 9.80 -10.94
C TYR A 199 8.05 10.69 -12.12
N THR A 200 8.16 11.98 -11.86
CA THR A 200 8.39 13.00 -12.90
C THR A 200 9.83 13.53 -12.93
N ASP A 201 10.58 13.33 -11.85
CA ASP A 201 11.96 13.81 -11.76
C ASP A 201 12.94 12.74 -12.21
N LYS A 202 13.50 12.95 -13.39
CA LYS A 202 14.72 12.26 -13.82
C LYS A 202 15.89 13.03 -13.21
N HIS A 203 16.40 12.55 -12.09
CA HIS A 203 17.69 12.98 -11.55
C HIS A 203 18.84 12.42 -12.37
#